data_2e96669c5a5b82b94f320ac908c6d077
#
_entry.id   2e96669c5a5b82b94f320ac908c6d077
#
_cell.length_a   1.000
_cell.length_b   1.000
_cell.length_c   1.000
_cell.angle_alpha   90.00
_cell.angle_beta   90.00
_cell.angle_gamma   90.00
#
_symmetry.space_group_name_H-M   'P 1'
#
loop_
_entity.id
_entity.type
_entity.pdbx_description
1 polymer ?
#
loop_
_entity_poly.entity_id
_entity_poly.type
_entity_poly.pdbx_seq_one_letter_code
_entity_poly.pdbx_strand_id
1 'polypeptide(L)'
;MPSQELLAAMMKYNEELVQAGVMLGGEGLHPSSKGVRVKFSGSRRIVTDGPFVETNEVVAGYWLWQCKSKEEAIEWVKRCPSPMPGEESEIEIRPLFEADDFGAELTPELREREEQLRAQAAGKK
;
A
#
# COMPACT_ATOMS: atom_id res chain seq x y z
N MET A 1 6.42 14.61 12.39
CA MET A 1 5.09 15.00 11.89
C MET A 1 5.22 15.82 10.61
N PRO A 2 4.42 15.52 9.61
CA PRO A 2 4.43 16.32 8.38
C PRO A 2 3.99 17.75 8.67
N SER A 3 4.52 18.69 7.90
CA SER A 3 4.09 20.09 8.02
C SER A 3 2.67 20.27 7.44
N GLN A 4 2.01 21.33 7.83
CA GLN A 4 0.71 21.68 7.29
C GLN A 4 0.79 21.86 5.77
N GLU A 5 1.88 22.44 5.29
CA GLU A 5 2.09 22.66 3.86
C GLU A 5 2.20 21.33 3.10
N LEU A 6 2.94 20.38 3.66
CA LEU A 6 3.05 19.06 3.04
C LEU A 6 1.71 18.33 3.04
N LEU A 7 0.98 18.40 4.16
CA LEU A 7 -0.34 17.77 4.22
C LEU A 7 -1.28 18.36 3.18
N ALA A 8 -1.27 19.69 3.03
CA ALA A 8 -2.10 20.36 2.03
C ALA A 8 -1.72 19.95 0.61
N ALA A 9 -0.41 19.88 0.34
CA ALA A 9 0.07 19.48 -0.98
C ALA A 9 -0.30 18.04 -1.31
N MET A 10 -0.20 17.13 -0.33
CA MET A 10 -0.55 15.73 -0.52
C MET A 10 -2.05 15.57 -0.72
N MET A 11 -2.87 16.33 0.01
CA MET A 11 -4.32 16.29 -0.20
C MET A 11 -4.70 16.75 -1.59
N LYS A 12 -4.05 17.79 -2.08
CA LYS A 12 -4.29 18.28 -3.44
C LYS A 12 -3.91 17.23 -4.47
N TYR A 13 -2.78 16.58 -4.27
CA TYR A 13 -2.33 15.51 -5.15
C TYR A 13 -3.31 14.33 -5.13
N ASN A 14 -3.78 13.95 -3.95
CA ASN A 14 -4.75 12.87 -3.83
C ASN A 14 -6.07 13.23 -4.51
N GLU A 15 -6.50 14.49 -4.46
CA GLU A 15 -7.70 14.92 -5.19
C GLU A 15 -7.52 14.74 -6.69
N GLU A 16 -6.36 15.08 -7.22
CA GLU A 16 -6.07 14.87 -8.64
C GLU A 16 -6.13 13.39 -9.01
N LEU A 17 -5.58 12.53 -8.16
CA LEU A 17 -5.61 11.09 -8.38
C LEU A 17 -7.05 10.54 -8.36
N VAL A 18 -7.85 11.02 -7.43
CA VAL A 18 -9.25 10.60 -7.33
C VAL A 18 -10.04 11.05 -8.56
N GLN A 19 -9.88 12.31 -8.95
CA GLN A 19 -10.59 12.87 -10.10
C GLN A 19 -10.20 12.17 -11.40
N ALA A 20 -8.96 11.72 -11.50
CA ALA A 20 -8.49 10.99 -12.67
C ALA A 20 -8.90 9.51 -12.65
N GLY A 21 -9.54 9.05 -11.58
CA GLY A 21 -9.94 7.65 -11.45
C GLY A 21 -8.80 6.70 -11.13
N VAL A 22 -7.67 7.24 -10.69
CA VAL A 22 -6.46 6.45 -10.40
C VAL A 22 -6.46 5.90 -8.99
N MET A 23 -6.82 6.74 -8.02
CA MET A 23 -6.75 6.35 -6.61
C MET A 23 -7.97 5.55 -6.17
N LEU A 24 -7.73 4.34 -5.72
CA LEU A 24 -8.76 3.48 -5.15
C LEU A 24 -8.74 3.50 -3.62
N GLY A 25 -7.58 3.80 -3.04
CA GLY A 25 -7.45 3.90 -1.59
C GLY A 25 -6.03 4.26 -1.21
N GLY A 26 -5.83 4.51 0.07
CA GLY A 26 -4.52 4.80 0.59
C GLY A 26 -4.60 5.20 2.05
N GLU A 27 -3.55 4.90 2.80
CA GLU A 27 -3.48 5.21 4.22
C GLU A 27 -2.05 5.52 4.63
N GLY A 28 -1.91 6.43 5.57
CA GLY A 28 -0.64 6.64 6.24
C GLY A 28 -0.49 5.64 7.38
N LEU A 29 0.74 5.33 7.72
CA LEU A 29 1.03 4.43 8.82
C LEU A 29 1.76 5.17 9.93
N HIS A 30 1.45 4.82 11.16
CA HIS A 30 2.20 5.30 12.32
C HIS A 30 3.62 4.73 12.30
N PRO A 31 4.58 5.39 12.99
CA PRO A 31 5.92 4.82 13.15
C PRO A 31 5.88 3.45 13.84
N SER A 32 6.95 2.68 13.64
CA SER A 32 7.03 1.32 14.18
C SER A 32 6.93 1.26 15.70
N SER A 33 7.17 2.39 16.40
CA SER A 33 6.97 2.46 17.84
C SER A 33 5.55 2.13 18.27
N LYS A 34 4.59 2.25 17.34
CA LYS A 34 3.18 1.92 17.57
C LYS A 34 2.79 0.56 17.01
N GLY A 35 3.76 -0.18 16.49
CA GLY A 35 3.49 -1.45 15.86
C GLY A 35 4.07 -2.63 16.61
N VAL A 36 3.76 -3.81 16.10
CA VAL A 36 4.31 -5.06 16.62
C VAL A 36 4.73 -5.92 15.44
N ARG A 37 5.62 -6.86 15.71
CA ARG A 37 5.96 -7.92 14.76
C ARG A 37 5.60 -9.26 15.38
N VAL A 38 5.06 -10.14 14.55
CA VAL A 38 4.79 -11.51 14.96
C VAL A 38 5.69 -12.41 14.12
N LYS A 39 6.59 -13.11 14.80
CA LYS A 39 7.52 -14.01 14.13
C LYS A 39 6.98 -15.43 14.17
N PHE A 40 7.03 -16.08 13.05
CA PHE A 40 6.58 -17.46 12.88
C PHE A 40 7.80 -18.36 12.94
N SER A 41 7.87 -19.21 13.94
CA SER A 41 9.00 -20.13 14.15
C SER A 41 8.43 -21.49 14.52
N GLY A 42 8.32 -22.38 13.52
CA GLY A 42 7.64 -23.66 13.70
C GLY A 42 6.19 -23.43 14.11
N SER A 43 5.75 -24.06 15.21
CA SER A 43 4.40 -23.84 15.74
C SER A 43 4.30 -22.61 16.64
N ARG A 44 5.41 -21.95 16.89
CA ARG A 44 5.46 -20.80 17.80
C ARG A 44 5.14 -19.50 17.07
N ARG A 45 4.56 -18.57 17.81
CA ARG A 45 4.30 -17.22 17.35
C ARG A 45 4.88 -16.27 18.39
N ILE A 46 5.89 -15.51 18.00
CA ILE A 46 6.61 -14.62 18.91
C ILE A 46 6.23 -13.19 18.60
N VAL A 47 5.64 -12.50 19.57
CA VAL A 47 5.20 -11.12 19.44
C VAL A 47 6.26 -10.19 19.99
N THR A 48 6.67 -9.21 19.24
CA THR A 48 7.66 -8.21 19.65
C THR A 48 7.10 -6.82 19.41
N ASP A 49 7.08 -6.01 20.44
CA ASP A 49 6.64 -4.61 20.31
C ASP A 49 7.73 -3.77 19.66
N GLY A 50 7.31 -2.79 18.87
CA GLY A 50 8.23 -1.80 18.34
C GLY A 50 8.70 -0.81 19.40
N PRO A 51 9.60 0.10 19.08
CA PRO A 51 10.18 0.30 17.76
C PRO A 51 11.18 -0.77 17.34
N PHE A 52 11.35 -0.93 16.04
CA PHE A 52 12.28 -1.93 15.49
C PHE A 52 13.54 -1.24 14.98
N VAL A 53 14.64 -1.97 14.98
CA VAL A 53 15.87 -1.48 14.39
C VAL A 53 15.67 -1.43 12.88
N GLU A 54 15.70 -0.24 12.35
CA GLU A 54 15.47 -0.02 10.91
C GLU A 54 16.82 -0.02 10.20
N THR A 55 17.17 -1.16 9.65
CA THR A 55 18.40 -1.27 8.85
C THR A 55 18.11 -1.11 7.36
N ASN A 56 16.83 -1.17 6.99
CA ASN A 56 16.39 -1.10 5.61
C ASN A 56 15.22 -0.12 5.49
N GLU A 57 14.22 -0.49 4.74
CA GLU A 57 13.12 0.38 4.39
C GLU A 57 12.09 0.52 5.50
N VAL A 58 11.58 1.74 5.64
CA VAL A 58 10.47 2.05 6.53
C VAL A 58 9.28 2.43 5.66
N VAL A 59 8.19 1.70 5.78
CA VAL A 59 6.98 2.00 5.01
C VAL A 59 6.12 2.96 5.82
N ALA A 60 5.97 4.18 5.30
CA ALA A 60 5.21 5.23 5.98
C ALA A 60 3.74 5.27 5.55
N GLY A 61 3.38 4.55 4.50
CA GLY A 61 2.03 4.51 4.00
C GLY A 61 1.98 3.81 2.65
N TYR A 62 0.79 3.74 2.11
CA TYR A 62 0.59 3.13 0.80
C TYR A 62 -0.58 3.77 0.08
N TRP A 63 -0.59 3.60 -1.24
CA TRP A 63 -1.75 3.87 -2.09
C TRP A 63 -2.13 2.60 -2.82
N LEU A 64 -3.40 2.49 -3.13
CA LEU A 64 -3.90 1.50 -4.06
C LEU A 64 -4.39 2.24 -5.29
N TRP A 65 -3.75 2.00 -6.43
CA TRP A 65 -4.02 2.71 -7.68
C TRP A 65 -4.49 1.76 -8.76
N GLN A 66 -5.35 2.30 -9.63
CA GLN A 66 -5.74 1.64 -10.86
C GLN A 66 -5.18 2.46 -12.02
N CYS A 67 -4.26 1.87 -12.75
CA CYS A 67 -3.61 2.50 -13.90
C CYS A 67 -3.66 1.57 -15.10
N LYS A 68 -3.58 2.15 -16.29
CA LYS A 68 -3.61 1.37 -17.52
C LYS A 68 -2.31 0.63 -17.75
N SER A 69 -1.21 1.15 -17.18
CA SER A 69 0.11 0.59 -17.37
C SER A 69 1.02 1.02 -16.23
N LYS A 70 2.15 0.34 -16.12
CA LYS A 70 3.19 0.75 -15.17
C LYS A 70 3.73 2.13 -15.51
N GLU A 71 3.84 2.43 -16.79
CA GLU A 71 4.32 3.73 -17.25
C GLU A 71 3.40 4.86 -16.80
N GLU A 72 2.09 4.65 -16.82
CA GLU A 72 1.15 5.63 -16.31
C GLU A 72 1.35 5.85 -14.81
N ALA A 73 1.54 4.76 -14.06
CA ALA A 73 1.78 4.86 -12.63
C ALA A 73 3.05 5.65 -12.34
N ILE A 74 4.11 5.41 -13.10
CA ILE A 74 5.37 6.12 -12.94
C ILE A 74 5.18 7.62 -13.18
N GLU A 75 4.43 7.98 -14.22
CA GLU A 75 4.18 9.38 -14.53
C GLU A 75 3.42 10.08 -13.41
N TRP A 76 2.44 9.40 -12.82
CA TRP A 76 1.73 9.95 -11.68
C TRP A 76 2.64 10.14 -10.46
N VAL A 77 3.50 9.16 -10.17
CA VAL A 77 4.43 9.27 -9.04
C VAL A 77 5.37 10.45 -9.19
N LYS A 78 5.82 10.72 -10.42
CA LYS A 78 6.71 11.86 -10.68
C LYS A 78 6.08 13.20 -10.34
N ARG A 79 4.76 13.29 -10.31
CA ARG A 79 4.04 14.51 -9.94
C ARG A 79 3.83 14.64 -8.44
N CYS A 80 4.12 13.59 -7.69
CA CYS A 80 3.89 13.59 -6.25
C CYS A 80 4.80 14.60 -5.56
N PRO A 81 4.27 15.40 -4.61
CA PRO A 81 5.15 16.20 -3.75
C PRO A 81 6.10 15.29 -3.00
N SER A 82 7.33 15.74 -2.76
CA SER A 82 8.27 14.92 -2.02
C SER A 82 7.70 14.58 -0.65
N PRO A 83 7.57 13.27 -0.29
CA PRO A 83 7.04 12.90 1.01
C PRO A 83 7.91 13.32 2.18
N MET A 84 9.20 13.55 1.92
CA MET A 84 10.20 13.94 2.91
C MET A 84 11.00 15.13 2.40
N PRO A 85 10.43 16.35 2.44
CA PRO A 85 11.14 17.51 1.91
C PRO A 85 12.49 17.69 2.57
N GLY A 86 13.52 17.90 1.75
CA GLY A 86 14.88 18.06 2.23
C GLY A 86 15.63 16.76 2.48
N GLU A 87 14.99 15.63 2.30
CA GLU A 87 15.58 14.32 2.48
C GLU A 87 15.35 13.46 1.25
N GLU A 88 16.17 12.47 1.06
CA GLU A 88 15.94 11.47 0.03
C GLU A 88 14.83 10.53 0.47
N SER A 89 13.95 10.19 -0.45
CA SER A 89 12.88 9.24 -0.18
C SER A 89 12.53 8.51 -1.47
N GLU A 90 11.81 7.41 -1.33
CA GLU A 90 11.43 6.59 -2.46
C GLU A 90 9.97 6.18 -2.36
N ILE A 91 9.36 6.00 -3.52
CA ILE A 91 8.05 5.38 -3.62
C ILE A 91 8.25 4.16 -4.49
N GLU A 92 7.86 3.02 -3.96
CA GLU A 92 7.95 1.76 -4.69
C GLU A 92 6.60 1.44 -5.31
N ILE A 93 6.62 1.02 -6.56
CA ILE A 93 5.42 0.65 -7.30
C ILE A 93 5.46 -0.85 -7.53
N ARG A 94 4.38 -1.54 -7.16
CA ARG A 94 4.27 -2.98 -7.37
C ARG A 94 2.89 -3.32 -7.90
N PRO A 95 2.80 -4.15 -8.94
CA PRO A 95 1.49 -4.65 -9.36
C PRO A 95 0.93 -5.62 -8.32
N LEU A 96 -0.38 -5.61 -8.17
CA LEU A 96 -1.05 -6.55 -7.30
C LEU A 96 -1.21 -7.89 -8.00
N PHE A 97 -1.24 -8.95 -7.22
CA PHE A 97 -1.58 -10.26 -7.77
C PHE A 97 -3.03 -10.26 -8.25
N GLU A 98 -3.23 -10.87 -9.40
CA GLU A 98 -4.56 -11.16 -9.92
C GLU A 98 -4.69 -12.69 -10.01
N ALA A 99 -5.91 -13.16 -10.18
CA ALA A 99 -6.17 -14.58 -10.22
C ALA A 99 -5.31 -15.29 -11.26
N ASP A 100 -5.09 -14.66 -12.41
CA ASP A 100 -4.30 -15.25 -13.49
C ASP A 100 -2.80 -15.34 -13.19
N ASP A 101 -2.32 -14.63 -12.16
CA ASP A 101 -0.91 -14.71 -11.74
C ASP A 101 -0.60 -16.01 -10.99
N PHE A 102 -1.62 -16.66 -10.47
CA PHE A 102 -1.46 -17.93 -9.79
C PHE A 102 -1.59 -19.04 -10.82
N GLY A 103 -0.87 -20.10 -10.68
CA GLY A 103 -0.94 -21.20 -11.62
C GLY A 103 -2.10 -22.15 -11.31
N ALA A 104 -1.88 -23.43 -11.62
CA ALA A 104 -2.90 -24.46 -11.41
C ALA A 104 -3.26 -24.64 -9.93
N GLU A 105 -2.43 -24.17 -9.02
CA GLU A 105 -2.71 -24.24 -7.58
C GLU A 105 -3.96 -23.43 -7.21
N LEU A 106 -4.28 -22.39 -7.98
CA LEU A 106 -5.54 -21.68 -7.79
C LEU A 106 -6.62 -22.42 -8.61
N THR A 107 -7.22 -23.42 -7.99
CA THR A 107 -8.24 -24.25 -8.63
C THR A 107 -9.50 -23.44 -8.94
N PRO A 108 -10.37 -23.94 -9.84
CA PRO A 108 -11.63 -23.21 -10.10
C PRO A 108 -12.46 -22.98 -8.84
N GLU A 109 -12.50 -23.93 -7.91
CA GLU A 109 -13.21 -23.74 -6.64
C GLU A 109 -12.61 -22.64 -5.80
N LEU A 110 -11.27 -22.59 -5.70
CA LEU A 110 -10.59 -21.54 -4.94
C LEU A 110 -10.74 -20.19 -5.61
N ARG A 111 -10.71 -20.12 -6.94
CA ARG A 111 -10.93 -18.86 -7.66
C ARG A 111 -12.32 -18.32 -7.41
N GLU A 112 -13.34 -19.17 -7.48
CA GLU A 112 -14.71 -18.75 -7.19
C GLU A 112 -14.85 -18.28 -5.75
N ARG A 113 -14.24 -18.98 -4.82
CA ARG A 113 -14.28 -18.61 -3.41
C ARG A 113 -13.62 -17.25 -3.18
N GLU A 114 -12.51 -16.99 -3.85
CA GLU A 114 -11.80 -15.72 -3.76
C GLU A 114 -12.66 -14.58 -4.29
N GLU A 115 -13.35 -14.78 -5.41
CA GLU A 115 -14.27 -13.80 -5.96
C GLU A 115 -15.42 -13.48 -5.01
N GLN A 116 -15.98 -14.52 -4.38
CA GLN A 116 -17.04 -14.34 -3.39
C GLN A 116 -16.56 -13.53 -2.19
N LEU A 117 -15.35 -13.81 -1.71
CA LEU A 117 -14.80 -13.08 -0.58
C LEU A 117 -14.57 -11.61 -0.92
N ARG A 118 -14.10 -11.32 -2.14
CA ARG A 118 -13.93 -9.94 -2.58
C ARG A 118 -15.26 -9.21 -2.64
N ALA A 119 -16.29 -9.86 -3.15
CA ALA A 119 -17.63 -9.28 -3.23
C ALA A 119 -18.18 -8.99 -1.84
N GLN A 120 -17.99 -9.91 -0.91
CA GLN A 120 -18.43 -9.72 0.48
C GLN A 120 -17.69 -8.58 1.15
N ALA A 121 -16.37 -8.51 0.95
CA ALA A 121 -15.57 -7.44 1.52
C ALA A 121 -15.98 -6.07 0.98
N ALA A 122 -16.25 -6.00 -0.33
CA ALA A 122 -16.68 -4.75 -0.96
C ALA A 122 -18.04 -4.30 -0.48
N GLY A 123 -18.92 -5.25 -0.11
CA GLY A 123 -20.25 -4.94 0.41
C GLY A 123 -20.26 -4.48 1.86
N LYS A 124 -19.17 -4.62 2.58
CA LYS A 124 -19.07 -4.18 3.98
C LYS A 124 -18.60 -2.74 4.05
N LYS A 125 -19.32 -1.96 4.77
CA LYS A 125 -19.00 -0.55 4.97
C LYS A 125 -18.92 -0.24 6.45
#